data_0cc416eec83cae67cd77420c8ded4443
#
_entry.id   0cc416eec83cae67cd77420c8ded4443
#
_cell.length_a   1.000
_cell.length_b   1.000
_cell.length_c   1.000
_cell.angle_alpha   90.00
_cell.angle_beta   90.00
_cell.angle_gamma   90.00
#
_symmetry.space_group_name_H-M   'P 1'
#
loop_
_entity.id
_entity.type
_entity.pdbx_description
1 polymer ?
#
loop_
_entity_poly.entity_id
_entity_poly.type
_entity_poly.pdbx_seq_one_letter_code
_entity_poly.pdbx_strand_id
1 'polypeptide(L)'
;ERLYPCYCSRARLQAIGAPHAGEHAVYDGHCYGLTPEERQHMTKKPSWRIHVPAETISFTDGVYGPQQAYLPKTCGDFVVRRADDMYAYQLAVSVDDGSMGITHVLRGRDLLSSTAQQIWLISLLGYTPPVYTHVPMLVDTNGFRLSKRQHGLTIRQLRDEGAAREAILSYLAYQGGLIEEKGVYSLAELVRHCDLSKLGRDDIVIHNNSIEAMQAV
;
A
#
# COMPACT_ATOMS: atom_id res chain seq x y z
N GLU A 1 13.40 24.90 -5.26
CA GLU A 1 12.23 24.68 -4.38
C GLU A 1 11.48 23.42 -4.84
N ARG A 2 11.28 22.42 -3.93
CA ARG A 2 10.65 21.14 -4.34
C ARG A 2 9.12 21.17 -4.25
N LEU A 3 8.55 22.09 -3.48
CA LEU A 3 7.09 22.20 -3.32
C LEU A 3 6.53 23.25 -4.27
N TYR A 4 5.43 22.93 -4.94
CA TYR A 4 4.74 23.86 -5.83
C TYR A 4 3.22 23.67 -5.82
N PRO A 5 2.45 24.74 -6.09
CA PRO A 5 1.01 24.68 -6.16
C PRO A 5 0.54 24.03 -7.48
N CYS A 6 -0.44 23.13 -7.38
CA CYS A 6 -1.06 22.48 -8.53
C CYS A 6 -2.55 22.79 -8.61
N TYR A 7 -2.98 23.33 -9.73
CA TYR A 7 -4.34 23.79 -10.00
C TYR A 7 -5.15 22.82 -10.90
N CYS A 8 -4.58 21.67 -11.27
CA CYS A 8 -5.23 20.68 -12.13
C CYS A 8 -6.57 20.21 -11.59
N SER A 9 -7.55 20.04 -12.48
CA SER A 9 -8.83 19.41 -12.15
C SER A 9 -8.71 17.89 -12.10
N ARG A 10 -9.67 17.23 -11.43
CA ARG A 10 -9.78 15.76 -11.44
C ARG A 10 -9.92 15.20 -12.85
N ALA A 11 -10.75 15.85 -13.67
CA ALA A 11 -10.96 15.44 -15.07
C ALA A 11 -9.65 15.49 -15.87
N ARG A 12 -8.83 16.56 -15.71
CA ARG A 12 -7.52 16.63 -16.34
C ARG A 12 -6.60 15.50 -15.89
N LEU A 13 -6.52 15.24 -14.59
CA LEU A 13 -5.67 14.17 -14.06
C LEU A 13 -6.08 12.78 -14.54
N GLN A 14 -7.40 12.54 -14.71
CA GLN A 14 -7.91 11.30 -15.28
C GLN A 14 -7.59 11.18 -16.78
N ALA A 15 -7.67 12.28 -17.52
CA ALA A 15 -7.35 12.29 -18.96
C ALA A 15 -5.87 11.99 -19.26
N ILE A 16 -4.95 12.36 -18.36
CA ILE A 16 -3.52 12.07 -18.49
C ILE A 16 -3.24 10.59 -18.18
N GLY A 17 -4.02 9.99 -17.29
CA GLY A 17 -3.72 8.71 -16.65
C GLY A 17 -4.31 7.48 -17.30
N ALA A 18 -4.91 7.56 -18.45
CA ALA A 18 -5.67 6.44 -18.96
C ALA A 18 -5.25 5.92 -20.33
N PRO A 19 -4.21 5.07 -20.43
CA PRO A 19 -4.28 4.10 -21.51
C PRO A 19 -4.71 2.70 -21.07
N HIS A 20 -4.42 2.26 -19.84
CA HIS A 20 -4.73 0.87 -19.45
C HIS A 20 -5.26 0.77 -18.00
N ALA A 21 -6.32 -0.03 -17.83
CA ALA A 21 -6.88 -0.32 -16.52
C ALA A 21 -5.82 -1.00 -15.61
N GLY A 22 -5.46 -0.34 -14.52
CA GLY A 22 -4.50 -0.84 -13.53
C GLY A 22 -3.18 -0.06 -13.42
N GLU A 23 -2.85 0.82 -14.36
CA GLU A 23 -1.68 1.68 -14.24
C GLU A 23 -1.99 2.96 -13.45
N HIS A 24 -1.13 3.29 -12.50
CA HIS A 24 -1.22 4.57 -11.80
C HIS A 24 -0.80 5.70 -12.74
N ALA A 25 -1.70 6.66 -12.94
CA ALA A 25 -1.44 7.86 -13.71
C ALA A 25 -0.28 8.65 -13.13
N VAL A 26 0.84 8.69 -13.83
CA VAL A 26 1.96 9.57 -13.48
C VAL A 26 1.63 11.00 -13.88
N TYR A 27 1.78 11.93 -12.95
CA TYR A 27 1.53 13.34 -13.22
C TYR A 27 2.58 13.93 -14.18
N ASP A 28 2.13 14.66 -15.18
CA ASP A 28 2.95 15.22 -16.27
C ASP A 28 3.74 16.50 -15.92
N GLY A 29 3.70 16.94 -14.67
CA GLY A 29 4.41 18.15 -14.23
C GLY A 29 3.79 19.49 -14.67
N HIS A 30 2.61 19.51 -15.27
CA HIS A 30 1.97 20.69 -15.89
C HIS A 30 2.06 21.98 -15.06
N CYS A 31 1.82 21.91 -13.75
CA CYS A 31 1.87 23.11 -12.90
C CYS A 31 3.26 23.43 -12.35
N TYR A 32 4.25 22.57 -12.59
CA TYR A 32 5.61 22.78 -12.07
C TYR A 32 6.28 24.00 -12.70
N GLY A 33 6.10 24.18 -14.00
CA GLY A 33 6.70 25.28 -14.77
C GLY A 33 5.91 26.59 -14.78
N LEU A 34 4.76 26.68 -14.06
CA LEU A 34 3.97 27.93 -14.04
C LEU A 34 4.75 29.08 -13.43
N THR A 35 4.75 30.21 -14.13
CA THR A 35 5.34 31.47 -13.63
C THR A 35 4.51 32.06 -12.48
N PRO A 36 5.08 32.98 -11.68
CA PRO A 36 4.31 33.70 -10.66
C PRO A 36 3.10 34.45 -11.22
N GLU A 37 3.22 35.02 -12.43
CA GLU A 37 2.16 35.75 -13.11
C GLU A 37 1.02 34.79 -13.50
N GLU A 38 1.32 33.63 -14.08
CA GLU A 38 0.35 32.61 -14.43
C GLU A 38 -0.40 32.08 -13.19
N ARG A 39 0.32 31.92 -12.07
CA ARG A 39 -0.28 31.50 -10.78
C ARG A 39 -1.27 32.53 -10.23
N GLN A 40 -1.04 33.82 -10.42
CA GLN A 40 -1.96 34.88 -9.97
C GLN A 40 -3.31 34.82 -10.68
N HIS A 41 -3.37 34.32 -11.90
CA HIS A 41 -4.61 34.16 -12.66
C HIS A 41 -5.40 32.89 -12.31
N MET A 42 -4.86 32.02 -11.45
CA MET A 42 -5.54 30.80 -11.04
C MET A 42 -6.55 31.09 -9.93
N THR A 43 -7.83 30.82 -10.20
CA THR A 43 -8.93 31.07 -9.24
C THR A 43 -9.18 29.89 -8.31
N LYS A 44 -8.72 28.68 -8.70
CA LYS A 44 -8.92 27.46 -7.90
C LYS A 44 -7.92 27.39 -6.77
N LYS A 45 -8.37 27.01 -5.56
CA LYS A 45 -7.47 26.69 -4.43
C LYS A 45 -6.54 25.52 -4.84
N PRO A 46 -5.22 25.67 -4.75
CA PRO A 46 -4.29 24.65 -5.19
C PRO A 46 -4.19 23.49 -4.21
N SER A 47 -3.87 22.31 -4.71
CA SER A 47 -3.16 21.27 -3.95
C SER A 47 -1.66 21.52 -4.05
N TRP A 48 -0.89 21.04 -3.07
CA TRP A 48 0.57 21.16 -3.10
C TRP A 48 1.18 19.82 -3.52
N ARG A 49 2.04 19.90 -4.53
CA ARG A 49 2.83 18.76 -4.98
C ARG A 49 4.29 18.92 -4.60
N ILE A 50 4.94 17.77 -4.46
CA ILE A 50 6.39 17.71 -4.33
C ILE A 50 7.00 17.22 -5.65
N HIS A 51 8.01 17.95 -6.12
CA HIS A 51 8.80 17.55 -7.29
C HIS A 51 9.79 16.46 -6.91
N VAL A 52 9.71 15.32 -7.60
CA VAL A 52 10.59 14.18 -7.36
C VAL A 52 11.89 14.32 -8.15
N PRO A 53 13.03 13.88 -7.60
CA PRO A 53 14.30 13.88 -8.33
C PRO A 53 14.31 12.79 -9.41
N ALA A 54 15.16 12.97 -10.41
CA ALA A 54 15.47 11.93 -11.41
C ALA A 54 16.35 10.83 -10.79
N GLU A 55 15.78 10.09 -9.83
CA GLU A 55 16.50 9.14 -8.98
C GLU A 55 15.80 7.78 -8.95
N THR A 56 16.58 6.70 -8.86
CA THR A 56 16.10 5.35 -8.63
C THR A 56 16.29 5.00 -7.16
N ILE A 57 15.19 4.68 -6.50
CA ILE A 57 15.19 4.14 -5.14
C ILE A 57 15.22 2.63 -5.21
N SER A 58 16.22 2.03 -4.55
CA SER A 58 16.37 0.58 -4.44
C SER A 58 16.18 0.17 -2.98
N PHE A 59 15.43 -0.93 -2.76
CA PHE A 59 15.26 -1.53 -1.44
C PHE A 59 15.04 -3.03 -1.59
N THR A 60 15.17 -3.78 -0.49
CA THR A 60 14.86 -5.20 -0.47
C THR A 60 13.62 -5.42 0.38
N ASP A 61 12.57 -5.97 -0.24
CA ASP A 61 11.36 -6.39 0.47
C ASP A 61 11.54 -7.78 1.04
N GLY A 62 11.01 -8.03 2.26
CA GLY A 62 11.17 -9.29 2.96
C GLY A 62 10.56 -10.51 2.25
N VAL A 63 9.56 -10.31 1.38
CA VAL A 63 8.89 -11.37 0.62
C VAL A 63 9.17 -11.25 -0.87
N TYR A 64 9.01 -10.04 -1.43
CA TYR A 64 9.13 -9.81 -2.88
C TYR A 64 10.58 -9.58 -3.33
N GLY A 65 11.55 -9.53 -2.41
CA GLY A 65 12.98 -9.43 -2.73
C GLY A 65 13.38 -8.04 -3.24
N PRO A 66 14.45 -7.95 -4.07
CA PRO A 66 14.96 -6.69 -4.56
C PRO A 66 13.94 -5.91 -5.39
N GLN A 67 13.74 -4.64 -5.05
CA GLN A 67 12.83 -3.71 -5.70
C GLN A 67 13.58 -2.47 -6.15
N GLN A 68 13.19 -1.94 -7.29
CA GLN A 68 13.72 -0.69 -7.84
C GLN A 68 12.60 0.15 -8.42
N ALA A 69 12.63 1.44 -8.16
CA ALA A 69 11.64 2.39 -8.67
C ALA A 69 12.32 3.69 -9.09
N TYR A 70 12.26 4.02 -10.37
CA TYR A 70 12.66 5.32 -10.88
C TYR A 70 11.53 6.31 -10.64
N LEU A 71 11.68 7.17 -9.64
CA LEU A 71 10.62 8.02 -9.10
C LEU A 71 9.82 8.80 -10.16
N PRO A 72 10.44 9.44 -11.18
CA PRO A 72 9.68 10.15 -12.21
C PRO A 72 8.71 9.28 -13.01
N LYS A 73 9.02 7.97 -13.18
CA LYS A 73 8.17 7.05 -13.93
C LYS A 73 7.19 6.28 -13.06
N THR A 74 7.53 6.07 -11.78
CA THR A 74 6.69 5.24 -10.89
C THR A 74 5.64 6.04 -10.15
N CYS A 75 5.97 7.22 -9.64
CA CYS A 75 5.03 8.07 -8.92
C CYS A 75 4.90 9.48 -9.52
N GLY A 76 5.94 9.97 -10.24
CA GLY A 76 6.00 11.36 -10.67
C GLY A 76 5.85 12.34 -9.51
N ASP A 77 5.54 13.58 -9.82
CA ASP A 77 5.25 14.58 -8.80
C ASP A 77 3.89 14.30 -8.16
N PHE A 78 3.86 14.13 -6.85
CA PHE A 78 2.65 13.72 -6.15
C PHE A 78 2.17 14.75 -5.12
N VAL A 79 0.89 14.68 -4.80
CA VAL A 79 0.25 15.58 -3.83
C VAL A 79 0.71 15.23 -2.43
N VAL A 80 1.18 16.25 -1.70
CA VAL A 80 1.51 16.16 -0.26
C VAL A 80 0.50 16.89 0.62
N ARG A 81 -0.18 17.94 0.08
CA ARG A 81 -1.29 18.62 0.74
C ARG A 81 -2.40 18.87 -0.26
N ARG A 82 -3.61 18.49 0.09
CA ARG A 82 -4.80 18.62 -0.73
C ARG A 82 -5.34 20.05 -0.72
N ALA A 83 -6.20 20.38 -1.68
CA ALA A 83 -6.85 21.70 -1.74
C ALA A 83 -7.82 21.97 -0.56
N ASP A 84 -8.25 20.93 0.16
CA ASP A 84 -9.03 21.01 1.39
C ASP A 84 -8.16 21.10 2.66
N ASP A 85 -6.87 21.39 2.50
CA ASP A 85 -5.84 21.51 3.54
C ASP A 85 -5.46 20.21 4.26
N MET A 86 -6.06 19.08 3.91
CA MET A 86 -5.67 17.78 4.45
C MET A 86 -4.35 17.30 3.85
N TYR A 87 -3.48 16.74 4.67
CA TYR A 87 -2.25 16.10 4.20
C TYR A 87 -2.56 14.80 3.46
N ALA A 88 -1.82 14.54 2.40
CA ALA A 88 -1.95 13.31 1.64
C ALA A 88 -1.34 12.13 2.39
N TYR A 89 -1.91 10.94 2.18
CA TYR A 89 -1.51 9.71 2.88
C TYR A 89 -0.01 9.46 2.84
N GLN A 90 0.63 9.63 1.66
CA GLN A 90 2.05 9.35 1.51
C GLN A 90 2.93 10.23 2.41
N LEU A 91 2.57 11.51 2.57
CA LEU A 91 3.29 12.39 3.49
C LEU A 91 2.98 12.02 4.94
N ALA A 92 1.70 11.82 5.29
CA ALA A 92 1.29 11.53 6.65
C ALA A 92 1.98 10.27 7.19
N VAL A 93 1.90 9.14 6.46
CA VAL A 93 2.52 7.88 6.89
C VAL A 93 4.05 7.98 6.97
N SER A 94 4.69 8.73 6.06
CA SER A 94 6.15 8.91 6.09
C SER A 94 6.61 9.74 7.29
N VAL A 95 5.84 10.76 7.67
CA VAL A 95 6.10 11.57 8.88
C VAL A 95 5.87 10.74 10.14
N ASP A 96 4.75 10.02 10.22
CA ASP A 96 4.40 9.22 11.38
C ASP A 96 5.43 8.10 11.60
N ASP A 97 5.71 7.29 10.57
CA ASP A 97 6.70 6.21 10.65
C ASP A 97 8.09 6.74 11.05
N GLY A 98 8.53 7.83 10.44
CA GLY A 98 9.82 8.44 10.74
C GLY A 98 9.89 9.01 12.16
N SER A 99 8.91 9.82 12.57
CA SER A 99 8.89 10.49 13.87
C SER A 99 8.69 9.52 15.04
N MET A 100 7.94 8.44 14.82
CA MET A 100 7.72 7.38 15.81
C MET A 100 8.88 6.37 15.88
N GLY A 101 9.87 6.47 15.00
CA GLY A 101 11.01 5.57 14.95
C GLY A 101 10.62 4.13 14.57
N ILE A 102 9.66 3.97 13.66
CA ILE A 102 9.25 2.64 13.17
C ILE A 102 10.44 2.01 12.43
N THR A 103 10.83 0.81 12.86
CA THR A 103 11.97 0.08 12.31
C THR A 103 11.58 -0.97 11.27
N HIS A 104 10.38 -1.53 11.37
CA HIS A 104 9.87 -2.58 10.48
C HIS A 104 8.41 -2.32 10.13
N VAL A 105 8.08 -2.45 8.86
CA VAL A 105 6.71 -2.33 8.34
C VAL A 105 6.29 -3.64 7.70
N LEU A 106 5.24 -4.27 8.24
CA LEU A 106 4.57 -5.44 7.67
C LEU A 106 3.18 -5.02 7.21
N ARG A 107 2.90 -5.13 5.90
CA ARG A 107 1.63 -4.64 5.31
C ARG A 107 1.24 -5.35 4.03
N GLY A 108 0.06 -5.10 3.50
CA GLY A 108 -0.39 -5.68 2.23
C GLY A 108 0.42 -5.19 1.02
N ARG A 109 0.62 -6.06 0.04
CA ARG A 109 1.40 -5.77 -1.17
C ARG A 109 0.78 -4.68 -2.08
N ASP A 110 -0.47 -4.30 -1.85
CA ASP A 110 -1.11 -3.18 -2.54
C ASP A 110 -0.38 -1.83 -2.32
N LEU A 111 0.48 -1.76 -1.30
CA LEU A 111 1.33 -0.61 -1.03
C LEU A 111 2.79 -0.79 -1.49
N LEU A 112 3.16 -1.92 -2.08
CA LEU A 112 4.53 -2.18 -2.53
C LEU A 112 5.01 -1.13 -3.54
N SER A 113 4.16 -0.76 -4.51
CA SER A 113 4.46 0.26 -5.51
C SER A 113 4.69 1.66 -4.93
N SER A 114 4.14 1.95 -3.75
CA SER A 114 4.29 3.23 -3.05
C SER A 114 5.52 3.28 -2.14
N THR A 115 6.17 2.15 -1.89
CA THR A 115 7.22 2.04 -0.88
C THR A 115 8.44 2.90 -1.20
N ALA A 116 8.90 2.90 -2.44
CA ALA A 116 10.03 3.73 -2.86
C ALA A 116 9.78 5.23 -2.65
N GLN A 117 8.55 5.68 -2.90
CA GLN A 117 8.09 7.05 -2.66
C GLN A 117 8.14 7.41 -1.16
N GLN A 118 7.74 6.49 -0.30
CA GLN A 118 7.79 6.67 1.16
C GLN A 118 9.22 6.64 1.68
N ILE A 119 10.06 5.72 1.22
CA ILE A 119 11.49 5.66 1.54
C ILE A 119 12.16 7.00 1.22
N TRP A 120 11.91 7.52 0.03
CA TRP A 120 12.44 8.81 -0.38
C TRP A 120 11.95 9.95 0.51
N LEU A 121 10.64 10.02 0.84
CA LEU A 121 10.09 11.06 1.73
C LEU A 121 10.68 10.98 3.14
N ILE A 122 10.77 9.78 3.73
CA ILE A 122 11.35 9.56 5.06
C ILE A 122 12.80 10.05 5.08
N SER A 123 13.58 9.68 4.06
CA SER A 123 14.98 10.14 3.93
C SER A 123 15.07 11.66 3.73
N LEU A 124 14.18 12.25 2.92
CA LEU A 124 14.14 13.70 2.70
C LEU A 124 13.82 14.48 3.99
N LEU A 125 13.03 13.87 4.88
CA LEU A 125 12.68 14.42 6.20
C LEU A 125 13.79 14.21 7.24
N GLY A 126 14.88 13.53 6.89
CA GLY A 126 16.02 13.27 7.78
C GLY A 126 15.84 12.08 8.71
N TYR A 127 14.84 11.22 8.45
CA TYR A 127 14.62 9.99 9.21
C TYR A 127 15.24 8.77 8.51
N THR A 128 15.44 7.70 9.26
CA THR A 128 15.88 6.40 8.73
C THR A 128 14.66 5.61 8.23
N PRO A 129 14.61 5.21 6.95
CA PRO A 129 13.53 4.38 6.45
C PRO A 129 13.48 3.01 7.15
N PRO A 130 12.28 2.49 7.44
CA PRO A 130 12.12 1.15 8.01
C PRO A 130 12.46 0.05 6.99
N VAL A 131 12.64 -1.17 7.50
CA VAL A 131 12.64 -2.39 6.68
C VAL A 131 11.20 -2.73 6.31
N TYR A 132 10.96 -3.06 5.03
CA TYR A 132 9.62 -3.36 4.54
C TYR A 132 9.45 -4.86 4.24
N THR A 133 8.29 -5.37 4.60
CA THR A 133 7.83 -6.72 4.24
C THR A 133 6.38 -6.62 3.80
N HIS A 134 6.10 -6.98 2.55
CA HIS A 134 4.74 -6.98 2.01
C HIS A 134 4.19 -8.40 1.98
N VAL A 135 2.95 -8.55 2.43
CA VAL A 135 2.23 -9.83 2.40
C VAL A 135 1.26 -9.87 1.22
N PRO A 136 0.98 -11.06 0.64
CA PRO A 136 0.01 -11.21 -0.44
C PRO A 136 -1.38 -10.71 -0.03
N MET A 137 -2.20 -10.39 -1.03
CA MET A 137 -3.57 -9.94 -0.82
C MET A 137 -4.50 -11.13 -0.69
N LEU A 138 -5.58 -10.95 0.08
CA LEU A 138 -6.71 -11.85 0.06
C LEU A 138 -7.67 -11.40 -1.04
N VAL A 139 -7.98 -12.30 -1.97
CA VAL A 139 -8.87 -12.04 -3.11
C VAL A 139 -10.03 -13.05 -3.14
N ASP A 140 -11.11 -12.67 -3.81
CA ASP A 140 -12.19 -13.60 -4.12
C ASP A 140 -11.83 -14.52 -5.32
N THR A 141 -12.73 -15.42 -5.67
CA THR A 141 -12.56 -16.37 -6.79
C THR A 141 -12.46 -15.69 -8.17
N ASN A 142 -12.83 -14.42 -8.26
CA ASN A 142 -12.70 -13.60 -9.48
C ASN A 142 -11.41 -12.77 -9.49
N GLY A 143 -10.55 -12.89 -8.46
CA GLY A 143 -9.33 -12.12 -8.31
C GLY A 143 -9.53 -10.71 -7.77
N PHE A 144 -10.74 -10.34 -7.34
CA PHE A 144 -10.98 -9.04 -6.73
C PHE A 144 -10.59 -9.04 -5.26
N ARG A 145 -9.93 -7.98 -4.84
CA ARG A 145 -9.56 -7.76 -3.44
C ARG A 145 -10.79 -7.85 -2.53
N LEU A 146 -10.72 -8.64 -1.47
CA LEU A 146 -11.76 -8.66 -0.44
C LEU A 146 -11.90 -7.26 0.17
N SER A 147 -13.05 -6.63 -0.04
CA SER A 147 -13.32 -5.28 0.44
C SER A 147 -14.68 -5.19 1.13
N LYS A 148 -14.81 -4.24 2.08
CA LYS A 148 -16.06 -3.98 2.80
C LYS A 148 -17.26 -3.66 1.89
N ARG A 149 -17.03 -3.23 0.65
CA ARG A 149 -18.09 -2.79 -0.28
C ARG A 149 -18.75 -3.94 -1.05
N GLN A 150 -18.16 -5.11 -1.07
CA GLN A 150 -18.60 -6.26 -1.87
C GLN A 150 -19.14 -7.42 -1.04
N HIS A 151 -19.61 -7.18 0.19
CA HIS A 151 -20.03 -8.23 1.13
C HIS A 151 -18.96 -9.32 1.35
N GLY A 152 -17.68 -8.93 1.25
CA GLY A 152 -16.56 -9.81 1.49
C GLY A 152 -16.56 -10.31 2.94
N LEU A 153 -16.14 -11.56 3.12
CA LEU A 153 -15.97 -12.21 4.40
C LEU A 153 -15.16 -11.34 5.37
N THR A 154 -15.72 -11.00 6.51
CA THR A 154 -15.03 -10.21 7.55
C THR A 154 -14.71 -11.08 8.75
N ILE A 155 -13.61 -10.78 9.46
CA ILE A 155 -13.28 -11.47 10.71
C ILE A 155 -14.43 -11.38 11.74
N ARG A 156 -15.13 -10.24 11.77
CA ARG A 156 -16.31 -10.07 12.64
C ARG A 156 -17.41 -11.07 12.29
N GLN A 157 -17.74 -11.18 11.01
CA GLN A 157 -18.76 -12.12 10.55
C GLN A 157 -18.38 -13.57 10.90
N LEU A 158 -17.14 -13.99 10.62
CA LEU A 158 -16.64 -15.32 10.98
C LEU A 158 -16.80 -15.60 12.48
N ARG A 159 -16.45 -14.63 13.32
CA ARG A 159 -16.60 -14.73 14.76
C ARG A 159 -18.06 -14.82 15.19
N ASP A 160 -18.95 -14.00 14.59
CA ASP A 160 -20.39 -13.99 14.90
C ASP A 160 -21.06 -15.30 14.44
N GLU A 161 -20.53 -15.98 13.44
CA GLU A 161 -20.89 -17.31 12.97
C GLU A 161 -20.25 -18.46 13.79
N GLY A 162 -19.46 -18.13 14.81
CA GLY A 162 -18.91 -19.09 15.77
C GLY A 162 -17.54 -19.66 15.40
N ALA A 163 -16.85 -19.10 14.39
CA ALA A 163 -15.48 -19.56 14.08
C ALA A 163 -14.51 -19.22 15.22
N ALA A 164 -13.76 -20.22 15.68
CA ALA A 164 -12.75 -20.04 16.70
C ALA A 164 -11.59 -19.16 16.19
N ARG A 165 -11.05 -18.34 17.08
CA ARG A 165 -9.91 -17.46 16.74
C ARG A 165 -8.72 -18.24 16.20
N GLU A 166 -8.39 -19.34 16.84
CA GLU A 166 -7.30 -20.23 16.49
C GLU A 166 -7.48 -20.85 15.10
N ALA A 167 -8.71 -21.24 14.75
CA ALA A 167 -9.03 -21.79 13.43
C ALA A 167 -8.84 -20.73 12.33
N ILE A 168 -9.30 -19.47 12.55
CA ILE A 168 -9.15 -18.39 11.59
C ILE A 168 -7.64 -18.08 11.37
N LEU A 169 -6.86 -17.96 12.44
CA LEU A 169 -5.44 -17.68 12.35
C LEU A 169 -4.67 -18.82 11.66
N SER A 170 -4.97 -20.07 12.03
CA SER A 170 -4.33 -21.24 11.43
C SER A 170 -4.65 -21.37 9.94
N TYR A 171 -5.90 -21.12 9.55
CA TYR A 171 -6.31 -21.10 8.16
C TYR A 171 -5.52 -20.05 7.35
N LEU A 172 -5.44 -18.81 7.85
CA LEU A 172 -4.70 -17.76 7.16
C LEU A 172 -3.19 -18.06 7.10
N ALA A 173 -2.61 -18.61 8.16
CA ALA A 173 -1.22 -19.01 8.19
C ALA A 173 -0.91 -20.14 7.19
N TYR A 174 -1.79 -21.13 7.10
CA TYR A 174 -1.69 -22.22 6.12
C TYR A 174 -1.83 -21.72 4.68
N GLN A 175 -2.85 -20.92 4.41
CA GLN A 175 -3.06 -20.34 3.06
C GLN A 175 -1.93 -19.42 2.62
N GLY A 176 -1.31 -18.71 3.58
CA GLY A 176 -0.14 -17.87 3.33
C GLY A 176 1.17 -18.65 3.18
N GLY A 177 1.17 -19.97 3.44
CA GLY A 177 2.39 -20.78 3.40
C GLY A 177 3.29 -20.63 4.63
N LEU A 178 2.81 -19.98 5.71
CA LEU A 178 3.57 -19.80 6.96
C LEU A 178 3.67 -21.10 7.77
N ILE A 179 2.73 -22.02 7.57
CA ILE A 179 2.73 -23.40 8.13
C ILE A 179 2.46 -24.40 7.01
N GLU A 180 3.05 -25.59 7.11
CA GLU A 180 3.01 -26.61 6.06
C GLU A 180 1.81 -27.55 6.21
N GLU A 181 1.38 -27.80 7.43
CA GLU A 181 0.32 -28.77 7.73
C GLU A 181 -0.98 -28.06 8.14
N LYS A 182 -2.10 -28.58 7.65
CA LYS A 182 -3.41 -28.15 8.12
C LYS A 182 -3.60 -28.57 9.56
N GLY A 183 -4.14 -27.70 10.38
CA GLY A 183 -4.44 -27.97 11.78
C GLY A 183 -4.89 -26.71 12.50
N VAL A 184 -5.48 -26.86 13.67
CA VAL A 184 -5.78 -25.72 14.55
C VAL A 184 -4.65 -25.60 15.56
N TYR A 185 -3.92 -24.52 15.47
CA TYR A 185 -2.77 -24.19 16.30
C TYR A 185 -3.09 -23.05 17.25
N SER A 186 -2.58 -23.13 18.46
CA SER A 186 -2.58 -21.97 19.36
C SER A 186 -1.70 -20.85 18.82
N LEU A 187 -1.95 -19.62 19.26
CA LEU A 187 -1.11 -18.48 18.87
C LEU A 187 0.38 -18.71 19.19
N ALA A 188 0.67 -19.35 20.32
CA ALA A 188 2.05 -19.66 20.72
C ALA A 188 2.74 -20.65 19.77
N GLU A 189 2.01 -21.61 19.25
CA GLU A 189 2.51 -22.56 18.24
C GLU A 189 2.69 -21.85 16.89
N LEU A 190 1.72 -21.06 16.44
CA LEU A 190 1.85 -20.27 15.22
C LEU A 190 3.08 -19.36 15.25
N VAL A 191 3.33 -18.65 16.37
CA VAL A 191 4.51 -17.79 16.53
C VAL A 191 5.81 -18.58 16.43
N ARG A 192 5.85 -19.81 16.97
CA ARG A 192 7.05 -20.66 16.90
C ARG A 192 7.33 -21.21 15.50
N HIS A 193 6.28 -21.46 14.72
CA HIS A 193 6.37 -22.02 13.37
C HIS A 193 6.36 -20.98 12.27
N CYS A 194 6.02 -19.73 12.60
CA CYS A 194 5.92 -18.64 11.63
C CYS A 194 7.29 -18.29 11.07
N ASP A 195 7.45 -18.52 9.78
CA ASP A 195 8.63 -18.14 9.01
C ASP A 195 8.20 -17.29 7.81
N LEU A 196 8.44 -15.98 7.90
CA LEU A 196 8.07 -15.05 6.84
C LEU A 196 8.77 -15.32 5.52
N SER A 197 9.91 -16.05 5.53
CA SER A 197 10.62 -16.43 4.31
C SER A 197 9.85 -17.45 3.46
N LYS A 198 8.91 -18.18 4.09
CA LYS A 198 8.03 -19.16 3.43
C LYS A 198 6.76 -18.52 2.84
N LEU A 199 6.51 -17.26 3.13
CA LEU A 199 5.31 -16.57 2.66
C LEU A 199 5.26 -16.56 1.12
N GLY A 200 4.14 -17.02 0.55
CA GLY A 200 3.91 -16.98 -0.88
C GLY A 200 3.87 -15.54 -1.44
N ARG A 201 4.14 -15.39 -2.72
CA ARG A 201 4.08 -14.09 -3.42
C ARG A 201 2.76 -13.89 -4.15
N ASP A 202 2.03 -14.97 -4.41
CA ASP A 202 0.75 -14.95 -5.11
C ASP A 202 -0.39 -14.58 -4.17
N ASP A 203 -1.44 -13.95 -4.73
CA ASP A 203 -2.62 -13.62 -3.95
C ASP A 203 -3.34 -14.88 -3.47
N ILE A 204 -3.84 -14.80 -2.25
CA ILE A 204 -4.53 -15.90 -1.58
C ILE A 204 -6.01 -15.82 -1.95
N VAL A 205 -6.49 -16.84 -2.69
CA VAL A 205 -7.91 -16.92 -3.08
C VAL A 205 -8.73 -17.48 -1.91
N ILE A 206 -9.70 -16.71 -1.46
CA ILE A 206 -10.65 -17.11 -0.42
C ILE A 206 -11.96 -17.54 -1.08
N HIS A 207 -12.39 -18.78 -0.81
CA HIS A 207 -13.64 -19.33 -1.30
C HIS A 207 -14.80 -19.05 -0.32
N ASN A 208 -16.03 -18.98 -0.82
CA ASN A 208 -17.21 -18.69 0.01
C ASN A 208 -17.47 -19.74 1.11
N ASN A 209 -16.99 -20.97 0.93
CA ASN A 209 -17.07 -22.05 1.93
C ASN A 209 -15.84 -22.09 2.87
N SER A 210 -15.05 -21.03 2.91
CA SER A 210 -13.85 -20.93 3.77
C SER A 210 -14.17 -21.06 5.26
N ILE A 211 -15.40 -20.70 5.67
CA ILE A 211 -15.86 -20.87 7.06
C ILE A 211 -15.95 -22.34 7.42
N GLU A 212 -16.59 -23.15 6.57
CA GLU A 212 -16.67 -24.60 6.77
C GLU A 212 -15.27 -25.22 6.75
N ALA A 213 -14.41 -24.76 5.84
CA ALA A 213 -13.03 -25.21 5.78
C ALA A 213 -12.21 -24.81 7.03
N MET A 214 -12.52 -23.68 7.67
CA MET A 214 -11.89 -23.26 8.94
C MET A 214 -12.43 -24.05 10.16
N GLN A 215 -13.66 -24.53 10.10
CA GLN A 215 -14.26 -25.34 11.17
C GLN A 215 -13.93 -26.83 11.05
N ALA A 216 -13.59 -27.29 9.85
CA ALA A 216 -13.27 -28.69 9.54
C ALA A 216 -11.78 -29.06 9.72
N VAL A 217 -10.98 -28.16 10.30
CA VAL A 217 -9.55 -28.36 10.58
C VAL A 217 -9.34 -28.81 12.02
#